data_642c40f1cf659f1f56aa6749781d2d35
#
_entry.id   642c40f1cf659f1f56aa6749781d2d35
#
_cell.length_a   1.000
_cell.length_b   1.000
_cell.length_c   1.000
_cell.angle_alpha   90.00
_cell.angle_beta   90.00
_cell.angle_gamma   90.00
#
_symmetry.space_group_name_H-M   'P 1'
#
loop_
_entity.id
_entity.type
_entity.pdbx_description
1 polymer ?
#
loop_
_entity_poly.entity_id
_entity_poly.type
_entity_poly.pdbx_seq_one_letter_code
_entity_poly.pdbx_strand_id
1 'polypeptide(L)'
;MPTDPIKIRPLKRQDVQSALKIQRRITGRSPKAGWKKELETHIKDYPRECLAAEYAGTLAGFIIGEVKTLEFGVEKSGWIVIVGVDPEFMGQGIGKKLGKKLLGHFKRKGIKQVFTAVPWDSSDMLAFFKSLGFERSEFINLERRL
;
A
#
# COMPACT_ATOMS: atom_id res chain seq x y z
N MET A 1 -21.17 -19.88 -10.13
CA MET A 1 -19.81 -19.50 -9.74
C MET A 1 -19.83 -18.60 -8.54
N PRO A 2 -19.19 -18.97 -7.45
CA PRO A 2 -19.10 -18.04 -6.34
C PRO A 2 -18.27 -16.83 -6.77
N THR A 3 -18.80 -15.64 -6.51
CA THR A 3 -18.07 -14.40 -6.72
C THR A 3 -17.04 -14.25 -5.60
N ASP A 4 -15.88 -13.69 -5.94
CA ASP A 4 -14.86 -13.36 -4.95
C ASP A 4 -15.49 -12.40 -3.92
N PRO A 5 -15.49 -12.75 -2.62
CA PRO A 5 -16.08 -11.90 -1.60
C PRO A 5 -15.31 -10.61 -1.36
N ILE A 6 -14.08 -10.51 -1.88
CA ILE A 6 -13.22 -9.32 -1.70
C ILE A 6 -13.46 -8.36 -2.86
N LYS A 7 -13.86 -7.15 -2.53
CA LYS A 7 -14.04 -6.08 -3.51
C LYS A 7 -12.93 -5.05 -3.35
N ILE A 8 -12.19 -4.81 -4.44
CA ILE A 8 -11.16 -3.76 -4.48
C ILE A 8 -11.81 -2.50 -5.03
N ARG A 9 -11.68 -1.40 -4.32
CA ARG A 9 -12.26 -0.11 -4.68
C ARG A 9 -11.33 1.02 -4.25
N PRO A 10 -11.58 2.27 -4.69
CA PRO A 10 -10.81 3.40 -4.18
C PRO A 10 -10.96 3.53 -2.67
N LEU A 11 -9.87 3.87 -2.00
CA LEU A 11 -9.89 4.22 -0.59
C LEU A 11 -10.42 5.65 -0.47
N LYS A 12 -11.41 5.85 0.39
CA LYS A 12 -12.09 7.14 0.54
C LYS A 12 -11.79 7.72 1.91
N ARG A 13 -12.03 9.01 2.05
CA ARG A 13 -11.83 9.72 3.32
C ARG A 13 -12.62 9.06 4.47
N GLN A 14 -13.82 8.57 4.19
CA GLN A 14 -14.63 7.88 5.19
C GLN A 14 -14.03 6.56 5.67
N ASP A 15 -13.07 6.01 4.95
CA ASP A 15 -12.37 4.77 5.34
C ASP A 15 -11.21 5.02 6.30
N VAL A 16 -10.82 6.28 6.52
CA VAL A 16 -9.63 6.62 7.31
C VAL A 16 -9.67 6.03 8.71
N GLN A 17 -10.81 6.13 9.41
CA GLN A 17 -10.92 5.57 10.75
C GLN A 17 -10.74 4.06 10.76
N SER A 18 -11.30 3.37 9.78
CA SER A 18 -11.13 1.92 9.65
C SER A 18 -9.69 1.54 9.33
N ALA A 19 -9.01 2.32 8.49
CA ALA A 19 -7.60 2.10 8.17
C ALA A 19 -6.71 2.32 9.40
N LEU A 20 -6.98 3.34 10.20
CA LEU A 20 -6.28 3.57 11.46
C LEU A 20 -6.47 2.40 12.43
N LYS A 21 -7.67 1.85 12.49
CA LYS A 21 -7.98 0.68 13.32
C LYS A 21 -7.19 -0.55 12.87
N ILE A 22 -7.08 -0.77 11.58
CA ILE A 22 -6.27 -1.86 11.01
C ILE A 22 -4.80 -1.67 11.40
N GLN A 23 -4.28 -0.47 11.25
CA GLN A 23 -2.90 -0.14 11.62
C GLN A 23 -2.64 -0.45 13.10
N ARG A 24 -3.56 -0.06 13.97
CA ARG A 24 -3.47 -0.34 15.41
C ARG A 24 -3.45 -1.84 15.70
N ARG A 25 -4.26 -2.61 14.99
CA ARG A 25 -4.30 -4.08 15.16
C ARG A 25 -3.01 -4.74 14.69
N ILE A 26 -2.41 -4.22 13.62
CA ILE A 26 -1.15 -4.76 13.08
C ILE A 26 0.00 -4.47 14.02
N THR A 27 0.12 -3.24 14.49
CA THR A 27 1.27 -2.80 15.29
C THR A 27 1.10 -3.01 16.79
N GLY A 28 -0.13 -3.20 17.26
CA GLY A 28 -0.45 -3.25 18.70
C GLY A 28 -0.34 -1.90 19.37
N ARG A 29 -0.17 -0.82 18.62
CA ARG A 29 0.01 0.54 19.12
C ARG A 29 -0.97 1.48 18.46
N SER A 30 -1.33 2.56 19.15
CA SER A 30 -2.08 3.64 18.53
C SER A 30 -1.24 4.29 17.44
N PRO A 31 -1.85 4.66 16.30
CA PRO A 31 -1.13 5.37 15.25
C PRO A 31 -0.49 6.66 15.79
N LYS A 32 0.69 6.99 15.27
CA LYS A 32 1.37 8.22 15.65
C LYS A 32 0.54 9.43 15.27
N ALA A 33 0.71 10.52 16.04
CA ALA A 33 0.11 11.80 15.73
C ALA A 33 0.52 12.21 14.31
N GLY A 34 -0.45 12.70 13.53
CA GLY A 34 -0.21 13.11 12.14
C GLY A 34 -0.44 12.02 11.11
N TRP A 35 -0.52 10.75 11.49
CA TRP A 35 -0.74 9.66 10.53
C TRP A 35 -2.11 9.78 9.83
N LYS A 36 -3.13 10.18 10.58
CA LYS A 36 -4.46 10.43 10.02
C LYS A 36 -4.41 11.50 8.92
N LYS A 37 -3.70 12.59 9.19
CA LYS A 37 -3.54 13.69 8.23
C LYS A 37 -2.77 13.24 7.00
N GLU A 38 -1.71 12.47 7.19
CA GLU A 38 -0.93 11.90 6.09
C GLU A 38 -1.79 11.02 5.20
N LEU A 39 -2.60 10.17 5.79
CA LEU A 39 -3.50 9.29 5.05
C LEU A 39 -4.53 10.10 4.26
N GLU A 40 -5.13 11.11 4.90
CA GLU A 40 -6.08 11.99 4.23
C GLU A 40 -5.43 12.76 3.08
N THR A 41 -4.19 13.20 3.26
CA THR A 41 -3.42 13.89 2.22
C THR A 41 -3.15 12.98 1.04
N HIS A 42 -2.73 11.74 1.28
CA HIS A 42 -2.51 10.79 0.19
C HIS A 42 -3.79 10.48 -0.58
N ILE A 43 -4.90 10.32 0.11
CA ILE A 43 -6.20 10.09 -0.55
C ILE A 43 -6.58 11.28 -1.41
N LYS A 44 -6.30 12.50 -0.95
CA LYS A 44 -6.59 13.72 -1.70
C LYS A 44 -5.67 13.88 -2.92
N ASP A 45 -4.37 13.69 -2.73
CA ASP A 45 -3.36 13.95 -3.75
C ASP A 45 -3.20 12.79 -4.73
N TYR A 46 -3.43 11.56 -4.28
CA TYR A 46 -3.26 10.35 -5.07
C TYR A 46 -4.50 9.45 -4.99
N PRO A 47 -5.69 9.97 -5.39
CA PRO A 47 -6.94 9.23 -5.21
C PRO A 47 -7.02 7.91 -5.98
N ARG A 48 -6.26 7.78 -7.06
CA ARG A 48 -6.24 6.57 -7.87
C ARG A 48 -5.20 5.56 -7.42
N GLU A 49 -4.25 5.99 -6.58
CA GLU A 49 -3.18 5.16 -6.05
C GLU A 49 -3.46 4.66 -4.63
N CYS A 50 -4.61 5.03 -4.07
CA CYS A 50 -5.04 4.57 -2.74
C CYS A 50 -6.26 3.66 -2.90
N LEU A 51 -6.09 2.39 -2.56
CA LEU A 51 -7.11 1.37 -2.76
C LEU A 51 -7.53 0.71 -1.45
N ALA A 52 -8.78 0.29 -1.42
CA ALA A 52 -9.39 -0.42 -0.30
C ALA A 52 -9.80 -1.81 -0.72
N ALA A 53 -9.65 -2.77 0.16
CA ALA A 53 -10.22 -4.10 0.03
C ALA A 53 -11.37 -4.22 1.02
N GLU A 54 -12.56 -4.49 0.51
CA GLU A 54 -13.77 -4.58 1.29
C GLU A 54 -14.29 -6.01 1.30
N TYR A 55 -14.66 -6.49 2.47
CA TYR A 55 -15.32 -7.79 2.64
C TYR A 55 -16.64 -7.56 3.35
N ALA A 56 -17.75 -7.87 2.66
CA ALA A 56 -19.10 -7.74 3.21
C ALA A 56 -19.34 -6.38 3.89
N GLY A 57 -18.93 -5.30 3.25
CA GLY A 57 -19.11 -3.95 3.77
C GLY A 57 -18.10 -3.48 4.79
N THR A 58 -17.14 -4.33 5.16
CA THR A 58 -16.10 -4.00 6.13
C THR A 58 -14.76 -3.83 5.44
N LEU A 59 -14.00 -2.81 5.82
CA LEU A 59 -12.64 -2.63 5.30
C LEU A 59 -11.75 -3.74 5.84
N ALA A 60 -11.22 -4.57 4.95
CA ALA A 60 -10.35 -5.69 5.29
C ALA A 60 -8.87 -5.38 5.07
N GLY A 61 -8.57 -4.39 4.24
CA GLY A 61 -7.21 -4.00 3.94
C GLY A 61 -7.17 -2.75 3.08
N PHE A 62 -5.98 -2.19 2.95
CA PHE A 62 -5.77 -1.01 2.14
C PHE A 62 -4.33 -0.95 1.64
N ILE A 63 -4.11 -0.19 0.56
CA ILE A 63 -2.78 0.08 0.02
C ILE A 63 -2.71 1.55 -0.35
N ILE A 64 -1.61 2.18 -0.01
CA ILE A 64 -1.34 3.58 -0.29
C ILE A 64 -0.17 3.67 -1.24
N GLY A 65 -0.39 4.32 -2.37
CA GLY A 65 0.65 4.58 -3.35
C GLY A 65 0.78 6.05 -3.64
N GLU A 66 1.84 6.39 -4.33
CA GLU A 66 2.08 7.75 -4.81
C GLU A 66 2.89 7.71 -6.10
N VAL A 67 2.90 8.82 -6.81
CA VAL A 67 3.68 8.98 -8.05
C VAL A 67 4.73 10.05 -7.78
N LYS A 68 5.99 9.72 -8.04
CA LYS A 68 7.08 10.66 -7.93
C LYS A 68 7.66 10.99 -9.30
N THR A 69 8.12 12.22 -9.46
CA THR A 69 8.72 12.69 -10.71
C THR A 69 10.15 13.08 -10.49
N LEU A 70 10.97 12.93 -11.53
CA LEU A 70 12.39 13.35 -11.55
C LEU A 70 13.26 12.73 -10.45
N GLU A 71 12.85 11.61 -9.89
CA GLU A 71 13.64 10.91 -8.89
C GLU A 71 14.61 9.95 -9.56
N PHE A 72 15.89 10.00 -9.17
CA PHE A 72 16.96 9.14 -9.70
C PHE A 72 17.11 9.19 -11.23
N GLY A 73 16.73 10.31 -11.86
CA GLY A 73 16.73 10.41 -13.32
C GLY A 73 15.58 9.66 -14.00
N VAL A 74 14.69 9.09 -13.23
CA VAL A 74 13.47 8.43 -13.76
C VAL A 74 12.39 9.48 -13.94
N GLU A 75 11.78 9.52 -15.11
CA GLU A 75 10.78 10.54 -15.43
C GLU A 75 9.58 10.50 -14.49
N LYS A 76 9.02 9.31 -14.29
CA LYS A 76 7.95 9.06 -13.32
C LYS A 76 8.14 7.69 -12.72
N SER A 77 7.93 7.58 -11.42
CA SER A 77 7.96 6.30 -10.74
C SER A 77 6.74 6.17 -9.83
N GLY A 78 6.29 4.93 -9.67
CA GLY A 78 5.27 4.62 -8.68
C GLY A 78 5.94 4.21 -7.38
N TRP A 79 5.27 4.48 -6.27
CA TRP A 79 5.73 4.07 -4.94
C TRP A 79 4.61 3.43 -4.17
N ILE A 80 4.89 2.33 -3.54
CA ILE A 80 3.99 1.75 -2.53
C ILE A 80 4.49 2.22 -1.18
N VAL A 81 3.67 3.02 -0.52
CA VAL A 81 4.02 3.64 0.76
C VAL A 81 3.66 2.72 1.91
N ILE A 82 2.47 2.15 1.86
CA ILE A 82 1.95 1.28 2.91
C ILE A 82 0.98 0.27 2.31
N VAL A 83 1.02 -0.95 2.84
CA VAL A 83 -0.02 -1.94 2.64
C VAL A 83 -0.38 -2.52 3.99
N GLY A 84 -1.66 -2.55 4.30
CA GLY A 84 -2.14 -3.09 5.58
C GLY A 84 -3.32 -4.02 5.35
N VAL A 85 -3.28 -5.18 5.99
CA VAL A 85 -4.38 -6.13 5.98
C VAL A 85 -4.78 -6.39 7.42
N ASP A 86 -6.08 -6.30 7.70
CA ASP A 86 -6.60 -6.61 9.04
C ASP A 86 -6.18 -8.04 9.39
N PRO A 87 -5.56 -8.25 10.58
CA PRO A 87 -5.16 -9.60 11.01
C PRO A 87 -6.26 -10.64 10.93
N GLU A 88 -7.51 -10.24 11.13
CA GLU A 88 -8.67 -11.10 11.03
C GLU A 88 -8.88 -11.67 9.61
N PHE A 89 -8.40 -10.97 8.60
CA PHE A 89 -8.56 -11.34 7.20
C PHE A 89 -7.25 -11.81 6.54
N MET A 90 -6.19 -11.99 7.32
CA MET A 90 -4.92 -12.48 6.78
C MET A 90 -5.03 -13.89 6.23
N GLY A 91 -4.16 -14.22 5.27
CA GLY A 91 -4.14 -15.54 4.65
C GLY A 91 -5.13 -15.73 3.50
N GLN A 92 -5.86 -14.68 3.12
CA GLN A 92 -6.84 -14.74 2.02
C GLN A 92 -6.37 -14.06 0.74
N GLY A 93 -5.11 -13.65 0.68
CA GLY A 93 -4.54 -13.03 -0.51
C GLY A 93 -4.97 -11.57 -0.73
N ILE A 94 -5.48 -10.90 0.28
CA ILE A 94 -5.98 -9.52 0.17
C ILE A 94 -4.86 -8.56 -0.20
N GLY A 95 -3.72 -8.63 0.49
CA GLY A 95 -2.57 -7.78 0.18
C GLY A 95 -2.10 -7.95 -1.26
N LYS A 96 -2.06 -9.18 -1.72
CA LYS A 96 -1.66 -9.51 -3.08
C LYS A 96 -2.64 -8.96 -4.12
N LYS A 97 -3.94 -9.04 -3.85
CA LYS A 97 -4.98 -8.46 -4.72
C LYS A 97 -4.84 -6.94 -4.80
N LEU A 98 -4.62 -6.29 -3.66
CA LEU A 98 -4.38 -4.84 -3.61
C LEU A 98 -3.13 -4.47 -4.41
N GLY A 99 -2.03 -5.19 -4.18
CA GLY A 99 -0.77 -4.95 -4.87
C GLY A 99 -0.88 -5.11 -6.38
N LYS A 100 -1.51 -6.19 -6.83
CA LYS A 100 -1.70 -6.43 -8.27
C LYS A 100 -2.55 -5.35 -8.91
N LYS A 101 -3.61 -4.90 -8.22
CA LYS A 101 -4.48 -3.86 -8.75
C LYS A 101 -3.75 -2.54 -8.89
N LEU A 102 -2.96 -2.17 -7.89
CA LEU A 102 -2.17 -0.94 -7.92
C LEU A 102 -1.08 -1.00 -9.00
N LEU A 103 -0.36 -2.10 -9.11
CA LEU A 103 0.66 -2.28 -10.14
C LEU A 103 0.04 -2.18 -11.54
N GLY A 104 -1.13 -2.77 -11.74
CA GLY A 104 -1.88 -2.67 -12.97
C GLY A 104 -2.27 -1.22 -13.29
N HIS A 105 -2.67 -0.46 -12.29
CA HIS A 105 -2.97 0.95 -12.43
C HIS A 105 -1.74 1.75 -12.85
N PHE A 106 -0.61 1.55 -12.20
CA PHE A 106 0.64 2.20 -12.56
C PHE A 106 1.04 1.88 -14.01
N LYS A 107 0.92 0.62 -14.39
CA LYS A 107 1.23 0.19 -15.77
C LYS A 107 0.36 0.91 -16.80
N ARG A 108 -0.94 1.00 -16.55
CA ARG A 108 -1.87 1.72 -17.45
C ARG A 108 -1.56 3.21 -17.53
N LYS A 109 -0.98 3.76 -16.48
CA LYS A 109 -0.56 5.17 -16.41
C LYS A 109 0.76 5.43 -17.14
N GLY A 110 1.39 4.38 -17.66
CA GLY A 110 2.68 4.49 -18.36
C GLY A 110 3.89 4.47 -17.45
N ILE A 111 3.71 4.17 -16.18
CA ILE A 111 4.81 4.06 -15.22
C ILE A 111 5.51 2.73 -15.43
N LYS A 112 6.83 2.78 -15.55
CA LYS A 112 7.65 1.61 -15.86
C LYS A 112 8.34 1.01 -14.65
N GLN A 113 8.49 1.77 -13.57
CA GLN A 113 9.17 1.32 -12.37
C GLN A 113 8.36 1.68 -11.14
N VAL A 114 8.22 0.73 -10.24
CA VAL A 114 7.54 0.91 -8.96
C VAL A 114 8.51 0.52 -7.86
N PHE A 115 8.66 1.38 -6.87
CA PHE A 115 9.56 1.19 -5.74
C PHE A 115 8.78 1.04 -4.45
N THR A 116 9.41 0.41 -3.48
CA THR A 116 8.94 0.40 -2.10
C THR A 116 10.16 0.27 -1.19
N ALA A 117 10.01 0.66 0.06
CA ALA A 117 11.04 0.46 1.07
C ALA A 117 10.53 -0.50 2.12
N VAL A 118 11.33 -1.49 2.46
CA VAL A 118 10.98 -2.54 3.41
C VAL A 118 12.16 -2.69 4.38
N PRO A 119 11.90 -2.84 5.69
CA PRO A 119 12.99 -3.19 6.61
C PRO A 119 13.65 -4.47 6.09
N TRP A 120 14.96 -4.44 5.94
CA TRP A 120 15.67 -5.54 5.29
C TRP A 120 15.69 -6.84 6.11
N ASP A 121 15.37 -6.75 7.41
CA ASP A 121 15.22 -7.88 8.31
C ASP A 121 13.76 -8.39 8.40
N SER A 122 12.84 -7.78 7.65
CA SER A 122 11.44 -8.21 7.60
C SER A 122 11.24 -9.26 6.51
N SER A 123 11.42 -10.53 6.86
CA SER A 123 11.29 -11.63 5.92
C SER A 123 9.89 -11.72 5.32
N ASP A 124 8.85 -11.44 6.11
CA ASP A 124 7.46 -11.49 5.65
C ASP A 124 7.17 -10.45 4.58
N MET A 125 7.62 -9.21 4.79
CA MET A 125 7.43 -8.13 3.82
C MET A 125 8.24 -8.37 2.56
N LEU A 126 9.46 -8.84 2.70
CA LEU A 126 10.30 -9.19 1.55
C LEU A 126 9.67 -10.30 0.72
N ALA A 127 9.17 -11.35 1.36
CA ALA A 127 8.48 -12.44 0.67
C ALA A 127 7.21 -11.96 -0.03
N PHE A 128 6.46 -11.07 0.62
CA PHE A 128 5.25 -10.49 0.05
C PHE A 128 5.56 -9.74 -1.24
N PHE A 129 6.51 -8.81 -1.20
CA PHE A 129 6.85 -8.02 -2.39
C PHE A 129 7.50 -8.87 -3.47
N LYS A 130 8.30 -9.87 -3.09
CA LYS A 130 8.85 -10.82 -4.05
C LYS A 130 7.73 -11.56 -4.79
N SER A 131 6.66 -11.93 -4.08
CA SER A 131 5.51 -12.61 -4.69
C SER A 131 4.80 -11.74 -5.72
N LEU A 132 4.97 -10.42 -5.63
CA LEU A 132 4.43 -9.44 -6.59
C LEU A 132 5.42 -9.11 -7.72
N GLY A 133 6.58 -9.76 -7.76
CA GLY A 133 7.59 -9.54 -8.79
C GLY A 133 8.62 -8.47 -8.47
N PHE A 134 8.65 -7.98 -7.24
CA PHE A 134 9.68 -7.01 -6.84
C PHE A 134 11.03 -7.69 -6.67
N GLU A 135 12.07 -6.98 -7.04
CA GLU A 135 13.46 -7.39 -6.87
C GLU A 135 14.22 -6.25 -6.20
N ARG A 136 15.43 -6.55 -5.76
CA ARG A 136 16.32 -5.50 -5.24
C ARG A 136 16.57 -4.48 -6.35
N SER A 137 16.36 -3.19 -6.03
CA SER A 137 16.64 -2.11 -6.99
C SER A 137 18.13 -1.79 -7.04
N GLU A 138 18.49 -0.94 -8.00
CA GLU A 138 19.87 -0.42 -8.12
C GLU A 138 20.15 0.66 -7.08
N PHE A 139 19.16 1.07 -6.30
CA PHE A 139 19.25 2.15 -5.33
C PHE A 139 19.21 1.59 -3.92
N ILE A 140 19.87 2.27 -2.99
CA ILE A 140 19.79 1.95 -1.57
C ILE A 140 19.29 3.18 -0.81
N ASN A 141 18.62 2.96 0.30
CA ASN A 141 18.24 4.03 1.21
C ASN A 141 19.43 4.42 2.06
N LEU A 142 19.63 5.72 2.24
CA LEU A 142 20.62 6.25 3.16
C LEU A 142 19.90 6.97 4.29
N GLU A 143 20.38 6.79 5.51
CA GLU A 143 19.78 7.38 6.71
C GLU A 143 20.83 8.15 7.49
N ARG A 144 20.46 9.31 7.98
CA ARG A 144 21.22 10.04 8.98
C ARG A 144 20.28 10.49 10.08
N ARG A 145 20.58 10.11 11.31
CA ARG A 145 19.82 10.58 12.48
C ARG A 145 20.32 11.96 12.87
N LEU A 146 19.38 12.85 13.18
CA LEU A 146 19.66 14.23 13.56
C LEU A 146 19.45 14.42 15.05
#